data_e1b3c9238bbbd8ae3c8adc3b94446567
#
_entry.id   e1b3c9238bbbd8ae3c8adc3b94446567
#
_cell.length_a   1.000
_cell.length_b   1.000
_cell.length_c   1.000
_cell.angle_alpha   90.00
_cell.angle_beta   90.00
_cell.angle_gamma   90.00
#
_symmetry.space_group_name_H-M   'P 1'
#
loop_
_entity.id
_entity.type
_entity.pdbx_description
1 polymer ?
#
loop_
_entity_poly.entity_id
_entity_poly.type
_entity_poly.pdbx_seq_one_letter_code
_entity_poly.pdbx_strand_id
1 'polypeptide(L)'
;IDRKQMNETFLGNLKTDFNSLIGYSLVVVIILLLLFYKSLSLTLVTGIPICLTWLLTVGIMGLFHLEFNIFNIIISTFIFGLGIDYSIFITNGLLHEYATGEKSLATHKTSILLSVITTILGVGVLIFAKHPALYSISVVCLIGILSAVIIAFTIQPLLFKLFIGSKTKRPISLRLLIHSILSFTYFGSGGLFISLISATLLK
;
A
#
# COMPACT_ATOMS: atom_id res chain seq x y z
N ILE A 1 39.75 -2.25 15.88
CA ILE A 1 38.46 -2.02 15.19
C ILE A 1 37.41 -1.96 16.27
N ASP A 2 36.82 -0.76 16.45
CA ASP A 2 35.89 -0.48 17.53
C ASP A 2 34.57 -1.21 17.22
N ARG A 3 34.18 -2.18 18.04
CA ARG A 3 32.94 -2.97 17.89
C ARG A 3 31.69 -2.08 17.81
N LYS A 4 31.74 -0.91 18.45
CA LYS A 4 30.65 0.06 18.48
C LYS A 4 30.47 0.71 17.12
N GLN A 5 31.57 1.15 16.50
CA GLN A 5 31.57 1.77 15.19
C GLN A 5 31.16 0.78 14.07
N MET A 6 31.57 -0.49 14.19
CA MET A 6 31.16 -1.56 13.27
C MET A 6 29.66 -1.85 13.37
N ASN A 7 29.10 -1.87 14.59
CA ASN A 7 27.66 -2.06 14.81
C ASN A 7 26.82 -0.89 14.27
N GLU A 8 27.26 0.34 14.48
CA GLU A 8 26.56 1.54 14.00
C GLU A 8 26.57 1.63 12.48
N THR A 9 27.70 1.31 11.85
CA THR A 9 27.80 1.27 10.37
C THR A 9 26.94 0.13 9.79
N PHE A 10 26.95 -1.04 10.41
CA PHE A 10 26.13 -2.18 9.98
C PHE A 10 24.63 -1.89 10.11
N LEU A 11 24.20 -1.32 11.23
CA LEU A 11 22.81 -0.91 11.46
C LEU A 11 22.37 0.20 10.51
N GLY A 12 23.25 1.16 10.22
CA GLY A 12 22.99 2.23 9.26
C GLY A 12 22.78 1.70 7.84
N ASN A 13 23.65 0.81 7.38
CA ASN A 13 23.53 0.17 6.07
C ASN A 13 22.27 -0.68 5.96
N LEU A 14 21.98 -1.51 6.98
CA LEU A 14 20.73 -2.30 7.02
C LEU A 14 19.49 -1.42 6.94
N LYS A 15 19.45 -0.28 7.64
CA LYS A 15 18.33 0.65 7.61
C LYS A 15 18.14 1.27 6.22
N THR A 16 19.25 1.61 5.55
CA THR A 16 19.22 2.18 4.19
C THR A 16 18.77 1.15 3.16
N ASP A 17 19.33 -0.05 3.20
CA ASP A 17 18.96 -1.15 2.30
C ASP A 17 17.49 -1.52 2.48
N PHE A 18 17.02 -1.53 3.71
CA PHE A 18 15.64 -1.87 4.03
C PHE A 18 14.65 -0.82 3.53
N ASN A 19 14.95 0.47 3.68
CA ASN A 19 14.13 1.55 3.12
C ASN A 19 14.02 1.43 1.59
N SER A 20 15.13 1.09 0.94
CA SER A 20 15.16 0.87 -0.52
C SER A 20 14.31 -0.33 -0.92
N LEU A 21 14.40 -1.44 -0.17
CA LEU A 21 13.61 -2.66 -0.40
C LEU A 21 12.11 -2.41 -0.23
N ILE A 22 11.69 -1.65 0.79
CA ILE A 22 10.29 -1.25 0.97
C ILE A 22 9.83 -0.41 -0.22
N GLY A 23 10.64 0.54 -0.67
CA GLY A 23 10.33 1.38 -1.83
C GLY A 23 10.13 0.54 -3.10
N TYR A 24 11.04 -0.38 -3.39
CA TYR A 24 10.91 -1.30 -4.54
C TYR A 24 9.69 -2.21 -4.41
N SER A 25 9.43 -2.76 -3.22
CA SER A 25 8.26 -3.59 -2.94
C SER A 25 6.96 -2.83 -3.21
N LEU A 26 6.88 -1.57 -2.77
CA LEU A 26 5.71 -0.72 -2.99
C LEU A 26 5.47 -0.46 -4.48
N VAL A 27 6.53 -0.17 -5.24
CA VAL A 27 6.45 0.01 -6.70
C VAL A 27 5.94 -1.26 -7.38
N VAL A 28 6.50 -2.41 -7.03
CA VAL A 28 6.08 -3.71 -7.60
C VAL A 28 4.61 -3.99 -7.27
N VAL A 29 4.18 -3.74 -6.04
CA VAL A 29 2.77 -3.91 -5.62
C VAL A 29 1.85 -2.99 -6.41
N ILE A 30 2.21 -1.72 -6.60
CA ILE A 30 1.40 -0.79 -7.40
C ILE A 30 1.28 -1.28 -8.86
N ILE A 31 2.37 -1.76 -9.44
CA ILE A 31 2.37 -2.32 -10.80
C ILE A 31 1.44 -3.54 -10.88
N LEU A 32 1.54 -4.47 -9.92
CA LEU A 32 0.68 -5.64 -9.86
C LEU A 32 -0.81 -5.27 -9.70
N LEU A 33 -1.13 -4.30 -8.83
CA LEU A 33 -2.49 -3.81 -8.66
C LEU A 33 -3.02 -3.14 -9.93
N LEU A 34 -2.19 -2.39 -10.65
CA LEU A 34 -2.55 -1.80 -11.94
C LEU A 34 -2.85 -2.87 -13.00
N LEU A 35 -2.04 -3.91 -13.06
CA LEU A 35 -2.25 -5.03 -13.98
C LEU A 35 -3.52 -5.82 -13.63
N PHE A 36 -3.78 -6.02 -12.33
CA PHE A 36 -4.93 -6.78 -11.84
C PHE A 36 -6.25 -6.01 -12.05
N TYR A 37 -6.34 -4.78 -11.57
CA TYR A 37 -7.56 -3.99 -11.66
C TYR A 37 -7.77 -3.30 -13.01
N LYS A 38 -6.71 -3.12 -13.79
CA LYS A 38 -6.74 -2.38 -15.07
C LYS A 38 -7.40 -1.00 -14.96
N SER A 39 -7.41 -0.44 -13.78
CA SER A 39 -8.04 0.84 -13.42
C SER A 39 -7.18 1.58 -12.40
N LEU A 40 -6.78 2.80 -12.75
CA LEU A 40 -6.00 3.67 -11.86
C LEU A 40 -6.78 4.02 -10.59
N SER A 41 -8.09 4.27 -10.71
CA SER A 41 -8.94 4.61 -9.56
C SER A 41 -8.99 3.48 -8.54
N LEU A 42 -9.15 2.22 -8.99
CA LEU A 42 -9.15 1.05 -8.11
C LEU A 42 -7.78 0.81 -7.49
N THR A 43 -6.72 0.99 -8.26
CA THR A 43 -5.35 0.89 -7.74
C THR A 43 -5.07 1.93 -6.64
N LEU A 44 -5.53 3.17 -6.82
CA LEU A 44 -5.38 4.21 -5.79
C LEU A 44 -6.23 3.91 -4.55
N VAL A 45 -7.48 3.45 -4.72
CA VAL A 45 -8.35 3.05 -3.59
C VAL A 45 -7.74 1.91 -2.79
N THR A 46 -7.01 1.00 -3.44
CA THR A 46 -6.34 -0.12 -2.78
C THR A 46 -4.97 0.30 -2.22
N GLY A 47 -4.20 1.12 -2.94
CA GLY A 47 -2.84 1.51 -2.58
C GLY A 47 -2.74 2.56 -1.47
N ILE A 48 -3.62 3.56 -1.46
CA ILE A 48 -3.61 4.63 -0.45
C ILE A 48 -3.77 4.07 0.98
N PRO A 49 -4.71 3.14 1.28
CA PRO A 49 -4.84 2.54 2.60
C PRO A 49 -3.58 1.84 3.08
N ILE A 50 -2.81 1.23 2.18
CA ILE A 50 -1.55 0.55 2.51
C ILE A 50 -0.52 1.56 3.04
N CYS A 51 -0.34 2.68 2.33
CA CYS A 51 0.55 3.76 2.75
C CYS A 51 0.10 4.39 4.08
N LEU A 52 -1.22 4.60 4.26
CA LEU A 52 -1.79 5.12 5.50
C LEU A 52 -1.60 4.16 6.68
N THR A 53 -1.75 2.85 6.45
CA THR A 53 -1.49 1.82 7.47
C THR A 53 -0.06 1.91 7.98
N TRP A 54 0.89 2.01 7.06
CA TRP A 54 2.30 2.13 7.41
C TRP A 54 2.57 3.42 8.20
N LEU A 55 2.06 4.56 7.70
CA LEU A 55 2.20 5.86 8.37
C LEU A 55 1.60 5.84 9.79
N LEU A 56 0.40 5.27 9.94
CA LEU A 56 -0.26 5.16 11.24
C LEU A 56 0.52 4.25 12.19
N THR A 57 1.02 3.13 11.71
CA THR A 57 1.84 2.20 12.50
C THR A 57 3.09 2.89 13.02
N VAL A 58 3.83 3.57 12.14
CA VAL A 58 5.04 4.31 12.53
C VAL A 58 4.71 5.47 13.47
N GLY A 59 3.60 6.17 13.23
CA GLY A 59 3.13 7.24 14.10
C GLY A 59 2.82 6.75 15.51
N ILE A 60 2.13 5.62 15.65
CA ILE A 60 1.82 5.02 16.95
C ILE A 60 3.11 4.54 17.64
N MET A 61 4.02 3.90 16.91
CA MET A 61 5.33 3.51 17.46
C MET A 61 6.09 4.72 18.00
N GLY A 62 6.08 5.84 17.28
CA GLY A 62 6.71 7.10 17.73
C GLY A 62 6.08 7.64 19.01
N LEU A 63 4.74 7.59 19.13
CA LEU A 63 4.03 8.03 20.35
C LEU A 63 4.38 7.19 21.59
N PHE A 64 4.60 5.90 21.41
CA PHE A 64 4.97 4.99 22.51
C PHE A 64 6.49 4.87 22.71
N HIS A 65 7.28 5.70 22.01
CA HIS A 65 8.76 5.66 22.06
C HIS A 65 9.33 4.25 21.79
N LEU A 66 8.69 3.49 20.90
CA LEU A 66 9.16 2.17 20.50
C LEU A 66 10.32 2.34 19.51
N GLU A 67 11.51 1.87 19.90
CA GLU A 67 12.70 1.98 19.06
C GLU A 67 12.61 1.05 17.83
N PHE A 68 13.05 1.56 16.68
CA PHE A 68 13.24 0.75 15.48
C PHE A 68 14.49 -0.12 15.64
N ASN A 69 14.30 -1.38 16.00
CA ASN A 69 15.33 -2.40 15.96
C ASN A 69 15.22 -3.27 14.70
N ILE A 70 16.22 -4.11 14.45
CA ILE A 70 16.25 -5.00 13.27
C ILE A 70 14.98 -5.89 13.19
N PHE A 71 14.51 -6.36 14.33
CA PHE A 71 13.33 -7.23 14.39
C PHE A 71 12.04 -6.48 14.03
N ASN A 72 11.93 -5.21 14.47
CA ASN A 72 10.79 -4.36 14.15
C ASN A 72 10.77 -3.99 12.65
N ILE A 73 11.93 -3.89 12.03
CA ILE A 73 12.08 -3.70 10.61
C ILE A 73 11.52 -4.92 9.85
N ILE A 74 11.92 -6.12 10.22
CA ILE A 74 11.43 -7.36 9.58
C ILE A 74 9.90 -7.49 9.73
N ILE A 75 9.38 -7.24 10.92
CA ILE A 75 7.94 -7.36 11.16
C ILE A 75 7.13 -6.28 10.42
N SER A 76 7.70 -5.11 10.16
CA SER A 76 7.02 -4.07 9.39
C SER A 76 6.76 -4.50 7.95
N THR A 77 7.61 -5.32 7.34
CA THR A 77 7.36 -5.93 6.02
C THR A 77 6.16 -6.88 6.05
N PHE A 78 6.03 -7.66 7.13
CA PHE A 78 4.88 -8.54 7.34
C PHE A 78 3.57 -7.73 7.49
N ILE A 79 3.59 -6.65 8.27
CA ILE A 79 2.44 -5.74 8.43
C ILE A 79 2.05 -5.12 7.08
N PHE A 80 3.04 -4.73 6.28
CA PHE A 80 2.81 -4.20 4.94
C PHE A 80 2.09 -5.22 4.05
N GLY A 81 2.52 -6.49 4.06
CA GLY A 81 1.86 -7.58 3.33
C GLY A 81 0.40 -7.78 3.77
N LEU A 82 0.14 -7.84 5.08
CA LEU A 82 -1.22 -7.95 5.61
C LEU A 82 -2.09 -6.74 5.23
N GLY A 83 -1.53 -5.53 5.23
CA GLY A 83 -2.23 -4.33 4.79
C GLY A 83 -2.66 -4.39 3.33
N ILE A 84 -1.81 -4.97 2.45
CA ILE A 84 -2.14 -5.23 1.05
C ILE A 84 -3.32 -6.20 0.95
N ASP A 85 -3.26 -7.33 1.64
CA ASP A 85 -4.28 -8.37 1.58
C ASP A 85 -5.64 -7.82 2.04
N TYR A 86 -5.69 -7.14 3.18
CA TYR A 86 -6.94 -6.54 3.68
C TYR A 86 -7.50 -5.49 2.72
N SER A 87 -6.61 -4.68 2.14
CA SER A 87 -7.01 -3.66 1.17
C SER A 87 -7.58 -4.28 -0.11
N ILE A 88 -6.98 -5.34 -0.64
CA ILE A 88 -7.50 -6.07 -1.80
C ILE A 88 -8.87 -6.69 -1.49
N PHE A 89 -9.02 -7.36 -0.34
CA PHE A 89 -10.29 -7.97 0.07
C PHE A 89 -11.42 -6.95 0.18
N ILE A 90 -11.17 -5.81 0.80
CA ILE A 90 -12.18 -4.73 0.93
C ILE A 90 -12.50 -4.12 -0.43
N THR A 91 -11.50 -3.84 -1.28
CA THR A 91 -11.76 -3.32 -2.64
C THR A 91 -12.61 -4.28 -3.45
N ASN A 92 -12.32 -5.59 -3.41
CA ASN A 92 -13.10 -6.60 -4.12
C ASN A 92 -14.53 -6.70 -3.59
N GLY A 93 -14.72 -6.64 -2.27
CA GLY A 93 -16.05 -6.60 -1.66
C GLY A 93 -16.86 -5.37 -2.08
N LEU A 94 -16.23 -4.19 -2.07
CA LEU A 94 -16.86 -2.95 -2.53
C LEU A 94 -17.17 -2.96 -4.02
N LEU A 95 -16.27 -3.51 -4.83
CA LEU A 95 -16.47 -3.62 -6.28
C LEU A 95 -17.60 -4.58 -6.63
N HIS A 96 -17.68 -5.72 -5.94
CA HIS A 96 -18.75 -6.68 -6.12
C HIS A 96 -20.11 -6.08 -5.72
N GLU A 97 -20.18 -5.41 -4.57
CA GLU A 97 -21.39 -4.73 -4.11
C GLU A 97 -21.82 -3.62 -5.08
N TYR A 98 -20.86 -2.88 -5.65
CA TYR A 98 -21.13 -1.85 -6.65
C TYR A 98 -21.63 -2.42 -7.98
N ALA A 99 -21.11 -3.58 -8.39
CA ALA A 99 -21.46 -4.21 -9.66
C ALA A 99 -22.79 -4.98 -9.62
N THR A 100 -23.07 -5.68 -8.51
CA THR A 100 -24.24 -6.59 -8.40
C THR A 100 -25.39 -6.01 -7.58
N GLY A 101 -25.11 -5.00 -6.72
CA GLY A 101 -26.07 -4.51 -5.72
C GLY A 101 -26.24 -5.41 -4.50
N GLU A 102 -25.58 -6.57 -4.45
CA GLU A 102 -25.62 -7.50 -3.32
C GLU A 102 -24.66 -7.06 -2.22
N LYS A 103 -25.09 -7.13 -0.96
CA LYS A 103 -24.27 -6.75 0.21
C LYS A 103 -23.16 -7.78 0.50
N SER A 104 -22.11 -7.77 -0.29
CA SER A 104 -20.97 -8.69 -0.13
C SER A 104 -19.88 -8.16 0.81
N LEU A 105 -19.81 -6.86 1.03
CA LEU A 105 -18.79 -6.22 1.87
C LEU A 105 -18.78 -6.75 3.31
N ALA A 106 -19.97 -7.07 3.87
CA ALA A 106 -20.09 -7.62 5.22
C ALA A 106 -19.35 -8.97 5.33
N THR A 107 -19.50 -9.85 4.34
CA THR A 107 -18.82 -11.15 4.30
C THR A 107 -17.29 -10.98 4.23
N HIS A 108 -16.81 -10.07 3.38
CA HIS A 108 -15.37 -9.77 3.28
C HIS A 108 -14.81 -9.22 4.60
N LYS A 109 -15.54 -8.30 5.26
CA LYS A 109 -15.15 -7.78 6.58
C LYS A 109 -15.10 -8.87 7.65
N THR A 110 -16.07 -9.78 7.66
CA THR A 110 -16.09 -10.91 8.61
C THR A 110 -14.89 -11.82 8.40
N SER A 111 -14.55 -12.13 7.14
CA SER A 111 -13.38 -12.95 6.81
C SER A 111 -12.07 -12.29 7.27
N ILE A 112 -11.93 -10.99 7.06
CA ILE A 112 -10.78 -10.23 7.56
C ILE A 112 -10.73 -10.25 9.09
N LEU A 113 -11.85 -10.02 9.78
CA LEU A 113 -11.90 -10.05 11.25
C LEU A 113 -11.47 -11.41 11.79
N LEU A 114 -11.92 -12.50 11.19
CA LEU A 114 -11.53 -13.84 11.59
C LEU A 114 -10.02 -14.06 11.40
N SER A 115 -9.47 -13.65 10.26
CA SER A 115 -8.02 -13.68 9.99
C SER A 115 -7.23 -12.85 11.00
N VAL A 116 -7.72 -11.66 11.33
CA VAL A 116 -7.11 -10.76 12.31
C VAL A 116 -7.08 -11.39 13.70
N ILE A 117 -8.21 -11.97 14.15
CA ILE A 117 -8.30 -12.64 15.46
C ILE A 117 -7.28 -13.78 15.53
N THR A 118 -7.21 -14.63 14.52
CA THR A 118 -6.25 -15.74 14.50
C THR A 118 -4.79 -15.26 14.50
N THR A 119 -4.49 -14.19 13.78
CA THR A 119 -3.14 -13.61 13.74
C THR A 119 -2.79 -12.94 15.07
N ILE A 120 -3.73 -12.20 15.68
CA ILE A 120 -3.54 -11.59 17.02
C ILE A 120 -3.32 -12.67 18.08
N LEU A 121 -4.04 -13.78 18.04
CA LEU A 121 -3.83 -14.89 18.96
C LEU A 121 -2.44 -15.52 18.75
N GLY A 122 -2.03 -15.76 17.50
CA GLY A 122 -0.75 -16.36 17.19
C GLY A 122 0.44 -15.49 17.58
N VAL A 123 0.44 -14.22 17.20
CA VAL A 123 1.53 -13.28 17.50
C VAL A 123 1.43 -12.75 18.93
N GLY A 124 0.21 -12.59 19.47
CA GLY A 124 -0.04 -12.06 20.80
C GLY A 124 0.58 -12.93 21.92
N VAL A 125 0.72 -14.24 21.71
CA VAL A 125 1.43 -15.11 22.66
C VAL A 125 2.87 -14.66 22.90
N LEU A 126 3.51 -14.04 21.92
CA LEU A 126 4.89 -13.55 22.04
C LEU A 126 5.03 -12.36 23.03
N ILE A 127 3.94 -11.71 23.43
CA ILE A 127 3.96 -10.67 24.49
C ILE A 127 4.45 -11.26 25.82
N PHE A 128 4.13 -12.54 26.07
CA PHE A 128 4.53 -13.24 27.30
C PHE A 128 5.96 -13.77 27.24
N ALA A 129 6.65 -13.59 26.11
CA ALA A 129 8.01 -14.04 25.96
C ALA A 129 8.97 -13.22 26.84
N LYS A 130 9.88 -13.89 27.54
CA LYS A 130 10.91 -13.24 28.37
C LYS A 130 11.99 -12.54 27.55
N HIS A 131 12.07 -12.84 26.24
CA HIS A 131 13.07 -12.26 25.36
C HIS A 131 12.60 -10.90 24.83
N PRO A 132 13.35 -9.80 25.05
CA PRO A 132 12.90 -8.44 24.68
C PRO A 132 12.57 -8.26 23.19
N ALA A 133 13.30 -8.97 22.32
CA ALA A 133 13.04 -8.91 20.88
C ALA A 133 11.68 -9.50 20.50
N LEU A 134 11.28 -10.63 21.10
CA LEU A 134 9.99 -11.27 20.83
C LEU A 134 8.83 -10.43 21.34
N TYR A 135 8.99 -9.83 22.52
CA TYR A 135 8.03 -8.85 23.04
C TYR A 135 7.86 -7.67 22.08
N SER A 136 8.96 -7.06 21.65
CA SER A 136 8.95 -5.93 20.73
C SER A 136 8.27 -6.27 19.39
N ILE A 137 8.60 -7.43 18.80
CA ILE A 137 7.95 -7.96 17.58
C ILE A 137 6.44 -8.03 17.76
N SER A 138 5.98 -8.64 18.86
CA SER A 138 4.56 -8.82 19.13
C SER A 138 3.83 -7.49 19.24
N VAL A 139 4.36 -6.55 20.02
CA VAL A 139 3.75 -5.24 20.21
C VAL A 139 3.63 -4.48 18.88
N VAL A 140 4.70 -4.42 18.10
CA VAL A 140 4.69 -3.73 16.80
C VAL A 140 3.74 -4.40 15.82
N CYS A 141 3.71 -5.73 15.80
CA CYS A 141 2.80 -6.49 14.94
C CYS A 141 1.33 -6.21 15.30
N LEU A 142 0.97 -6.21 16.58
CA LEU A 142 -0.39 -5.89 17.02
C LEU A 142 -0.81 -4.48 16.64
N ILE A 143 0.06 -3.49 16.85
CA ILE A 143 -0.19 -2.10 16.43
C ILE A 143 -0.43 -2.05 14.91
N GLY A 144 0.41 -2.71 14.13
CA GLY A 144 0.30 -2.71 12.68
C GLY A 144 -0.96 -3.38 12.15
N ILE A 145 -1.31 -4.55 12.70
CA ILE A 145 -2.53 -5.27 12.31
C ILE A 145 -3.79 -4.45 12.65
N LEU A 146 -3.87 -3.89 13.84
CA LEU A 146 -4.99 -3.06 14.25
C LEU A 146 -5.09 -1.81 13.37
N SER A 147 -3.97 -1.16 13.07
CA SER A 147 -3.91 -0.01 12.17
C SER A 147 -4.43 -0.37 10.76
N ALA A 148 -4.01 -1.52 10.22
CA ALA A 148 -4.43 -2.01 8.92
C ALA A 148 -5.95 -2.22 8.85
N VAL A 149 -6.53 -2.87 9.87
CA VAL A 149 -7.97 -3.13 9.94
C VAL A 149 -8.77 -1.84 10.06
N ILE A 150 -8.36 -0.94 10.95
CA ILE A 150 -9.04 0.34 11.15
C ILE A 150 -9.09 1.11 9.82
N ILE A 151 -7.96 1.22 9.13
CA ILE A 151 -7.88 1.94 7.84
C ILE A 151 -8.69 1.23 6.76
N ALA A 152 -8.55 -0.08 6.62
CA ALA A 152 -9.29 -0.84 5.62
C ALA A 152 -10.81 -0.77 5.84
N PHE A 153 -11.29 -0.70 7.09
CA PHE A 153 -12.73 -0.68 7.38
C PHE A 153 -13.35 0.72 7.37
N THR A 154 -12.56 1.76 7.61
CA THR A 154 -13.06 3.14 7.72
C THR A 154 -12.69 3.99 6.50
N ILE A 155 -11.41 4.09 6.20
CA ILE A 155 -10.90 5.01 5.17
C ILE A 155 -11.14 4.44 3.76
N GLN A 156 -10.94 3.15 3.57
CA GLN A 156 -11.04 2.57 2.23
C GLN A 156 -12.44 2.63 1.62
N PRO A 157 -13.55 2.36 2.33
CA PRO A 157 -14.88 2.59 1.79
C PRO A 157 -15.18 4.05 1.45
N LEU A 158 -14.61 5.00 2.22
CA LEU A 158 -14.71 6.42 1.92
C LEU A 158 -13.96 6.78 0.63
N LEU A 159 -12.75 6.28 0.45
CA LEU A 159 -11.98 6.45 -0.78
C LEU A 159 -12.71 5.84 -1.98
N PHE A 160 -13.26 4.65 -1.83
CA PHE A 160 -14.03 4.00 -2.88
C PHE A 160 -15.23 4.87 -3.29
N LYS A 161 -15.98 5.39 -2.33
CA LYS A 161 -17.11 6.29 -2.58
C LYS A 161 -16.67 7.58 -3.25
N LEU A 162 -15.52 8.12 -2.87
CA LEU A 162 -14.97 9.36 -3.43
C LEU A 162 -14.50 9.18 -4.89
N PHE A 163 -13.80 8.08 -5.19
CA PHE A 163 -13.18 7.86 -6.50
C PHE A 163 -14.11 7.15 -7.50
N ILE A 164 -15.04 6.31 -7.03
CA ILE A 164 -15.84 5.42 -7.88
C ILE A 164 -17.34 5.60 -7.65
N GLY A 165 -17.79 5.80 -6.41
CA GLY A 165 -19.21 5.82 -6.02
C GLY A 165 -19.99 7.04 -6.48
N SER A 166 -19.38 8.05 -7.09
CA SER A 166 -20.09 9.16 -7.71
C SER A 166 -20.63 8.72 -9.06
N LYS A 167 -21.94 8.67 -9.22
CA LYS A 167 -22.67 8.28 -10.45
C LYS A 167 -22.20 9.02 -11.72
N THR A 168 -21.46 10.10 -11.58
CA THR A 168 -20.98 10.97 -12.66
C THR A 168 -19.52 10.68 -13.05
N LYS A 169 -18.75 9.95 -12.24
CA LYS A 169 -17.33 9.68 -12.51
C LYS A 169 -17.15 8.20 -12.90
N ARG A 170 -16.92 7.94 -14.18
CA ARG A 170 -16.48 6.62 -14.63
C ARG A 170 -15.07 6.35 -14.08
N PRO A 171 -14.76 5.12 -13.58
CA PRO A 171 -13.41 4.78 -13.15
C PRO A 171 -12.43 5.01 -14.30
N ILE A 172 -11.31 5.67 -14.01
CA ILE A 172 -10.27 5.93 -15.02
C ILE A 172 -9.65 4.60 -15.39
N SER A 173 -10.01 4.09 -16.56
CA SER A 173 -9.46 2.84 -17.08
C SER A 173 -8.00 3.03 -17.48
N LEU A 174 -7.15 2.06 -17.18
CA LEU A 174 -5.75 2.03 -17.61
C LEU A 174 -5.63 2.17 -19.13
N ARG A 175 -6.56 1.59 -19.89
CA ARG A 175 -6.63 1.70 -21.37
C ARG A 175 -6.81 3.15 -21.82
N LEU A 176 -7.69 3.92 -21.15
CA LEU A 176 -7.91 5.34 -21.45
C LEU A 176 -6.67 6.16 -21.14
N LEU A 177 -5.99 5.85 -20.03
CA LEU A 177 -4.78 6.56 -19.61
C LEU A 177 -3.62 6.30 -20.56
N ILE A 178 -3.38 5.04 -20.94
CA ILE A 178 -2.37 4.67 -21.94
C ILE A 178 -2.69 5.32 -23.29
N HIS A 179 -3.94 5.27 -23.73
CA HIS A 179 -4.35 5.89 -24.99
C HIS A 179 -4.17 7.41 -24.96
N SER A 180 -4.47 8.07 -23.83
CA SER A 180 -4.26 9.51 -23.68
C SER A 180 -2.79 9.88 -23.70
N ILE A 181 -1.93 9.13 -23.02
CA ILE A 181 -0.45 9.33 -23.01
C ILE A 181 0.11 9.10 -24.41
N LEU A 182 -0.27 8.01 -25.08
CA LEU A 182 0.16 7.72 -26.46
C LEU A 182 -0.31 8.78 -27.44
N SER A 183 -1.57 9.23 -27.33
CA SER A 183 -2.10 10.33 -28.14
C SER A 183 -1.32 11.62 -27.89
N PHE A 184 -1.07 11.96 -26.63
CA PHE A 184 -0.32 13.17 -26.29
C PHE A 184 1.12 13.12 -26.81
N THR A 185 1.80 11.98 -26.71
CA THR A 185 3.15 11.77 -27.23
C THR A 185 3.16 11.79 -28.78
N TYR A 186 2.18 11.16 -29.39
CA TYR A 186 2.06 11.10 -30.85
C TYR A 186 1.75 12.49 -31.45
N PHE A 187 0.78 13.21 -30.88
CA PHE A 187 0.44 14.59 -31.30
C PHE A 187 1.53 15.58 -30.95
N GLY A 188 2.16 15.48 -29.77
CA GLY A 188 3.25 16.35 -29.35
C GLY A 188 4.51 16.20 -30.23
N SER A 189 4.92 14.95 -30.55
CA SER A 189 6.06 14.70 -31.43
C SER A 189 5.73 14.97 -32.90
N GLY A 190 4.54 14.60 -33.37
CA GLY A 190 4.08 14.85 -34.74
C GLY A 190 3.88 16.34 -35.02
N GLY A 191 3.33 17.10 -34.10
CA GLY A 191 3.18 18.55 -34.22
C GLY A 191 4.52 19.27 -34.34
N LEU A 192 5.53 18.85 -33.57
CA LEU A 192 6.88 19.40 -33.67
C LEU A 192 7.56 19.04 -35.01
N PHE A 193 7.39 17.81 -35.50
CA PHE A 193 7.93 17.39 -36.78
C PHE A 193 7.30 18.18 -37.93
N ILE A 194 5.99 18.36 -37.96
CA ILE A 194 5.28 19.11 -38.99
C ILE A 194 5.66 20.60 -38.94
N SER A 195 5.82 21.18 -37.74
CA SER A 195 6.26 22.56 -37.60
C SER A 195 7.70 22.76 -38.06
N LEU A 196 8.59 21.80 -37.83
CA LEU A 196 9.99 21.82 -38.27
C LEU A 196 10.11 21.70 -39.79
N ILE A 197 9.31 20.80 -40.40
CA ILE A 197 9.26 20.64 -41.85
C ILE A 197 8.69 21.88 -42.56
N SER A 198 7.61 22.45 -41.98
CA SER A 198 7.03 23.66 -42.50
C SER A 198 7.96 24.86 -42.39
N ALA A 199 8.72 25.00 -41.31
CA ALA A 199 9.72 26.04 -41.13
C ALA A 199 10.96 25.88 -42.06
N THR A 200 11.26 24.68 -42.52
CA THR A 200 12.33 24.42 -43.47
C THR A 200 11.94 24.56 -44.93
N LEU A 201 10.62 24.40 -45.25
CA LEU A 201 10.08 24.54 -46.60
C LEU A 201 9.69 25.99 -46.93
N LEU A 202 9.56 26.87 -45.91
CA LEU A 202 9.24 28.27 -46.06
C LEU A 202 10.47 29.21 -46.07
N LYS A 203 11.67 28.63 -46.07
CA LYS A 203 12.96 29.32 -46.32
C LYS A 203 13.48 29.00 -47.74
#